data_c13b6c5dc4a857d541966a5c53e1bc89
#
_entry.id   c13b6c5dc4a857d541966a5c53e1bc89
#
_cell.length_a   1.000
_cell.length_b   1.000
_cell.length_c   1.000
_cell.angle_alpha   90.00
_cell.angle_beta   90.00
_cell.angle_gamma   90.00
#
_symmetry.space_group_name_H-M   'P 1'
#
loop_
_entity.id
_entity.type
_entity.pdbx_description
1 polymer ?
#
loop_
_entity_poly.entity_id
_entity_poly.type
_entity_poly.pdbx_seq_one_letter_code
_entity_poly.pdbx_strand_id
1 'polypeptide(L)'
;MRDIRVHTKQPLSSGTEIILDDFSAKYIGTVLRLNPGKFVTIFNGEGGEFKSTITKVNRNKVTLLVGKHLQTTNESPLKIHLGVGISRGDRMDTVIQKSTEVGVTEITPLFTDRVGVKLGKNKLQNRLLHCEKVCISAC
;
A
#
# COMPACT_ATOMS: atom_id res chain seq x y z
N MET A 1 15.40 -14.46 -2.87
CA MET A 1 14.94 -13.35 -3.74
C MET A 1 13.80 -12.67 -3.01
N ARG A 2 13.86 -11.35 -2.81
CA ARG A 2 12.85 -10.63 -2.02
C ARG A 2 11.52 -10.67 -2.75
N ASP A 3 10.45 -11.11 -2.10
CA ASP A 3 9.11 -11.12 -2.69
C ASP A 3 8.65 -9.69 -2.97
N ILE A 4 8.27 -9.42 -4.22
CA ILE A 4 7.80 -8.11 -4.64
C ILE A 4 6.30 -8.07 -4.37
N ARG A 5 5.89 -7.24 -3.42
CA ARG A 5 4.50 -7.06 -3.02
C ARG A 5 3.93 -5.79 -3.61
N VAL A 6 2.73 -5.86 -4.14
CA VAL A 6 2.04 -4.74 -4.80
C VAL A 6 0.59 -4.68 -4.35
N HIS A 7 0.20 -3.51 -3.85
CA HIS A 7 -1.19 -3.24 -3.49
C HIS A 7 -2.02 -2.85 -4.73
N THR A 8 -3.28 -3.28 -4.74
CA THR A 8 -4.29 -2.83 -5.71
C THR A 8 -5.63 -2.60 -5.01
N LYS A 9 -6.41 -1.64 -5.49
CA LYS A 9 -7.80 -1.40 -4.99
C LYS A 9 -8.83 -2.26 -5.73
N GLN A 10 -8.41 -3.07 -6.70
CA GLN A 10 -9.31 -3.90 -7.47
C GLN A 10 -9.70 -5.17 -6.71
N PRO A 11 -10.90 -5.70 -6.91
CA PRO A 11 -11.26 -7.01 -6.40
C PRO A 11 -10.35 -8.08 -7.03
N LEU A 12 -9.89 -9.02 -6.23
CA LEU A 12 -8.98 -10.07 -6.65
C LEU A 12 -9.68 -11.44 -6.65
N SER A 13 -9.57 -12.16 -7.76
CA SER A 13 -10.06 -13.53 -7.90
C SER A 13 -9.06 -14.36 -8.70
N SER A 14 -8.74 -15.55 -8.21
CA SER A 14 -7.81 -16.45 -8.89
C SER A 14 -8.26 -16.75 -10.32
N GLY A 15 -7.34 -16.72 -11.26
CA GLY A 15 -7.59 -16.97 -12.67
C GLY A 15 -8.07 -15.77 -13.49
N THR A 16 -8.28 -14.61 -12.87
CA THR A 16 -8.66 -13.38 -13.59
C THR A 16 -7.44 -12.58 -14.01
N GLU A 17 -7.55 -11.82 -15.11
CA GLU A 17 -6.57 -10.81 -15.48
C GLU A 17 -6.95 -9.46 -14.92
N ILE A 18 -5.97 -8.77 -14.35
CA ILE A 18 -6.11 -7.38 -13.90
C ILE A 18 -5.05 -6.48 -14.55
N ILE A 19 -5.40 -5.22 -14.71
CA ILE A 19 -4.45 -4.18 -15.16
C ILE A 19 -4.12 -3.32 -13.95
N LEU A 20 -2.85 -3.22 -13.62
CA LEU A 20 -2.40 -2.38 -12.50
C LEU A 20 -2.60 -0.89 -12.81
N ASP A 21 -2.80 -0.10 -11.73
CA ASP A 21 -2.77 1.36 -11.82
C ASP A 21 -1.41 1.90 -12.27
N ASP A 22 -1.38 3.16 -12.70
CA ASP A 22 -0.19 3.78 -13.27
C ASP A 22 1.01 3.78 -12.33
N PHE A 23 0.78 3.92 -11.01
CA PHE A 23 1.84 3.92 -10.01
C PHE A 23 2.48 2.54 -9.89
N SER A 24 1.67 1.51 -9.71
CA SER A 24 2.10 0.11 -9.59
C SER A 24 2.71 -0.39 -10.90
N ALA A 25 2.13 -0.02 -12.06
CA ALA A 25 2.65 -0.36 -13.37
C ALA A 25 4.04 0.26 -13.61
N LYS A 26 4.24 1.54 -13.25
CA LYS A 26 5.54 2.21 -13.34
C LYS A 26 6.56 1.58 -12.40
N TYR A 27 6.16 1.22 -11.19
CA TYR A 27 7.04 0.55 -10.24
C TYR A 27 7.55 -0.78 -10.78
N ILE A 28 6.66 -1.65 -11.28
CA ILE A 28 7.03 -2.95 -11.84
C ILE A 28 7.82 -2.82 -13.15
N GLY A 29 7.31 -2.04 -14.10
CA GLY A 29 7.84 -1.99 -15.46
C GLY A 29 9.08 -1.09 -15.61
N THR A 30 9.14 0.03 -14.86
CA THR A 30 10.20 1.03 -15.03
C THR A 30 11.26 0.95 -13.93
N VAL A 31 10.84 0.86 -12.67
CA VAL A 31 11.77 0.86 -11.53
C VAL A 31 12.40 -0.52 -11.38
N LEU A 32 11.58 -1.56 -11.28
CA LEU A 32 12.04 -2.94 -11.11
C LEU A 32 12.38 -3.64 -12.43
N ARG A 33 11.91 -3.10 -13.54
CA ARG A 33 12.15 -3.63 -14.91
C ARG A 33 11.83 -5.12 -15.03
N LEU A 34 10.70 -5.53 -14.46
CA LEU A 34 10.27 -6.92 -14.52
C LEU A 34 9.68 -7.23 -15.91
N ASN A 35 9.96 -8.43 -16.38
CA ASN A 35 9.48 -8.94 -17.66
C ASN A 35 8.28 -9.86 -17.48
N PRO A 36 7.46 -10.09 -18.53
CA PRO A 36 6.44 -11.12 -18.52
C PRO A 36 7.01 -12.49 -18.09
N GLY A 37 6.19 -13.29 -17.40
CA GLY A 37 6.57 -14.56 -16.81
C GLY A 37 7.15 -14.47 -15.39
N LYS A 38 7.44 -13.27 -14.88
CA LYS A 38 7.86 -13.08 -13.47
C LYS A 38 6.68 -13.08 -12.53
N PHE A 39 6.93 -13.48 -11.28
CA PHE A 39 5.92 -13.51 -10.23
C PHE A 39 6.00 -12.25 -9.37
N VAL A 40 4.83 -11.82 -8.92
CA VAL A 40 4.63 -10.77 -7.93
C VAL A 40 3.53 -11.20 -6.98
N THR A 41 3.61 -10.76 -5.74
CA THR A 41 2.53 -10.97 -4.76
C THR A 41 1.65 -9.73 -4.75
N ILE A 42 0.35 -9.88 -4.97
CA ILE A 42 -0.62 -8.78 -4.94
C ILE A 42 -1.60 -8.96 -3.80
N PHE A 43 -2.06 -7.85 -3.25
CA PHE A 43 -3.04 -7.82 -2.17
C PHE A 43 -3.92 -6.55 -2.28
N ASN A 44 -5.13 -6.60 -1.70
CA ASN A 44 -6.09 -5.50 -1.74
C ASN A 44 -6.60 -5.08 -0.34
N GLY A 45 -6.07 -5.68 0.73
CA GLY A 45 -6.50 -5.39 2.10
C GLY A 45 -7.77 -6.14 2.55
N GLU A 46 -8.36 -6.99 1.69
CA GLU A 46 -9.56 -7.79 2.02
C GLU A 46 -9.22 -9.17 2.63
N GLY A 47 -7.96 -9.36 3.00
CA GLY A 47 -7.44 -10.58 3.60
C GLY A 47 -6.70 -11.49 2.62
N GLY A 48 -5.54 -11.96 3.07
CA GLY A 48 -4.65 -12.79 2.27
C GLY A 48 -3.95 -12.03 1.13
N GLU A 49 -3.27 -12.78 0.31
CA GLU A 49 -2.53 -12.29 -0.84
C GLU A 49 -2.56 -13.29 -1.99
N PHE A 50 -2.21 -12.83 -3.20
CA PHE A 50 -2.26 -13.67 -4.40
C PHE A 50 -0.89 -13.70 -5.08
N LYS A 51 -0.33 -14.88 -5.27
CA LYS A 51 0.89 -15.05 -6.06
C LYS A 51 0.52 -15.00 -7.54
N SER A 52 0.82 -13.89 -8.20
CA SER A 52 0.35 -13.58 -9.54
C SER A 52 1.50 -13.52 -10.53
N THR A 53 1.19 -13.74 -11.81
CA THR A 53 2.17 -13.77 -12.90
C THR A 53 1.99 -12.53 -13.78
N ILE A 54 3.08 -11.87 -14.12
CA ILE A 54 3.08 -10.79 -15.11
C ILE A 54 2.85 -11.40 -16.50
N THR A 55 1.74 -11.03 -17.16
CA THR A 55 1.42 -11.52 -18.51
C THR A 55 1.87 -10.52 -19.58
N LYS A 56 1.72 -9.21 -19.32
CA LYS A 56 2.10 -8.17 -20.29
C LYS A 56 2.73 -6.97 -19.56
N VAL A 57 3.78 -6.41 -20.16
CA VAL A 57 4.39 -5.15 -19.73
C VAL A 57 4.45 -4.21 -20.91
N ASN A 58 3.68 -3.14 -20.85
CA ASN A 58 3.73 -2.02 -21.79
C ASN A 58 4.15 -0.76 -21.04
N ARG A 59 4.56 0.28 -21.76
CA ARG A 59 5.16 1.52 -21.22
C ARG A 59 4.49 2.06 -19.95
N ASN A 60 3.15 1.98 -19.84
CA ASN A 60 2.37 2.49 -18.70
C ASN A 60 1.31 1.48 -18.21
N LYS A 61 1.33 0.25 -18.70
CA LYS A 61 0.34 -0.77 -18.31
C LYS A 61 1.05 -2.09 -18.05
N VAL A 62 0.76 -2.66 -16.91
CA VAL A 62 1.19 -4.01 -16.54
C VAL A 62 -0.06 -4.84 -16.31
N THR A 63 -0.17 -5.96 -17.00
CA THR A 63 -1.25 -6.92 -16.84
C THR A 63 -0.73 -8.11 -16.04
N LEU A 64 -1.51 -8.52 -15.05
CA LEU A 64 -1.22 -9.67 -14.21
C LEU A 64 -2.33 -10.71 -14.36
N LEU A 65 -1.95 -11.96 -14.44
CA LEU A 65 -2.85 -13.09 -14.18
C LEU A 65 -2.84 -13.36 -12.68
N VAL A 66 -3.98 -13.16 -12.02
CA VAL A 66 -4.16 -13.39 -10.58
C VAL A 66 -4.03 -14.88 -10.30
N GLY A 67 -3.05 -15.25 -9.52
CA GLY A 67 -2.74 -16.64 -9.22
C GLY A 67 -3.46 -17.17 -7.98
N LYS A 68 -2.82 -18.11 -7.29
CA LYS A 68 -3.40 -18.78 -6.11
C LYS A 68 -3.53 -17.79 -4.95
N HIS A 69 -4.69 -17.81 -4.29
CA HIS A 69 -4.90 -17.12 -3.01
C HIS A 69 -4.08 -17.81 -1.91
N LEU A 70 -3.34 -17.02 -1.17
CA LEU A 70 -2.57 -17.43 0.00
C LEU A 70 -3.20 -16.78 1.22
N GLN A 71 -3.77 -17.58 2.09
CA GLN A 71 -4.35 -17.11 3.33
C GLN A 71 -3.21 -16.88 4.34
N THR A 72 -2.62 -15.70 4.29
CA THR A 72 -1.60 -15.26 5.23
C THR A 72 -2.26 -14.45 6.34
N THR A 73 -2.10 -14.88 7.57
CA THR A 73 -2.56 -14.18 8.78
C THR A 73 -1.33 -13.76 9.59
N ASN A 74 -0.60 -12.78 9.07
CA ASN A 74 0.54 -12.21 9.78
C ASN A 74 0.14 -11.04 10.69
N GLU A 75 -1.14 -10.70 10.72
CA GLU A 75 -1.66 -9.60 11.51
C GLU A 75 -1.85 -10.02 12.98
N SER A 76 -1.54 -9.08 13.88
CA SER A 76 -1.84 -9.25 15.31
C SER A 76 -3.37 -9.36 15.51
N PRO A 77 -3.86 -10.27 16.35
CA PRO A 77 -5.28 -10.32 16.71
C PRO A 77 -5.72 -9.11 17.54
N LEU A 78 -4.78 -8.33 18.05
CA LEU A 78 -5.03 -7.14 18.84
C LEU A 78 -5.40 -5.96 17.95
N LYS A 79 -6.58 -5.38 18.15
CA LYS A 79 -7.02 -4.17 17.47
C LYS A 79 -6.52 -2.95 18.23
N ILE A 80 -5.61 -2.19 17.61
CA ILE A 80 -5.03 -0.97 18.19
C ILE A 80 -5.46 0.23 17.35
N HIS A 81 -6.07 1.22 17.99
CA HIS A 81 -6.36 2.52 17.40
C HIS A 81 -5.37 3.55 17.98
N LEU A 82 -4.53 4.12 17.14
CA LEU A 82 -3.54 5.12 17.50
C LEU A 82 -4.03 6.53 17.17
N GLY A 83 -4.27 7.36 18.20
CA GLY A 83 -4.42 8.80 18.06
C GLY A 83 -3.04 9.47 18.11
N VAL A 84 -2.65 10.22 17.07
CA VAL A 84 -1.33 10.86 17.00
C VAL A 84 -1.43 12.33 16.61
N GLY A 85 -0.79 13.23 17.36
CA GLY A 85 -0.69 14.64 17.02
C GLY A 85 0.06 14.85 15.70
N ILE A 86 -0.49 15.68 14.81
CA ILE A 86 0.13 15.97 13.51
C ILE A 86 1.49 16.63 13.73
N SER A 87 2.55 15.97 13.29
CA SER A 87 3.91 16.47 13.32
C SER A 87 4.37 16.99 11.96
N ARG A 88 5.44 17.80 11.95
CA ARG A 88 6.03 18.35 10.73
C ARG A 88 6.98 17.36 10.07
N GLY A 89 7.05 17.44 8.72
CA GLY A 89 8.03 16.70 7.91
C GLY A 89 7.91 15.18 8.03
N ASP A 90 9.04 14.52 7.92
CA ASP A 90 9.19 13.06 7.82
C ASP A 90 8.85 12.31 9.13
N ARG A 91 8.69 13.04 10.25
CA ARG A 91 8.33 12.42 11.54
C ARG A 91 6.98 11.74 11.49
N MET A 92 5.99 12.36 10.82
CA MET A 92 4.67 11.77 10.66
C MET A 92 4.73 10.51 9.80
N ASP A 93 5.51 10.54 8.73
CA ASP A 93 5.69 9.39 7.84
C ASP A 93 6.33 8.22 8.59
N THR A 94 7.34 8.49 9.41
CA THR A 94 7.97 7.47 10.27
C THR A 94 6.98 6.87 11.26
N VAL A 95 6.15 7.69 11.92
CA VAL A 95 5.13 7.21 12.85
C VAL A 95 4.16 6.30 12.12
N ILE A 96 3.61 6.73 10.99
CA ILE A 96 2.64 5.96 10.20
C ILE A 96 3.27 4.65 9.73
N GLN A 97 4.44 4.71 9.12
CA GLN A 97 5.16 3.53 8.64
C GLN A 97 5.37 2.51 9.77
N LYS A 98 5.96 2.93 10.88
CA LYS A 98 6.29 2.02 11.98
C LYS A 98 5.05 1.50 12.71
N SER A 99 4.02 2.32 12.85
CA SER A 99 2.74 1.86 13.41
C SER A 99 2.09 0.79 12.53
N THR A 100 2.12 0.96 11.22
CA THR A 100 1.60 -0.03 10.27
C THR A 100 2.42 -1.33 10.33
N GLU A 101 3.76 -1.24 10.32
CA GLU A 101 4.66 -2.40 10.40
C GLU A 101 4.46 -3.23 11.68
N VAL A 102 4.04 -2.63 12.79
CA VAL A 102 3.75 -3.34 14.05
C VAL A 102 2.29 -3.74 14.23
N GLY A 103 1.45 -3.53 13.22
CA GLY A 103 0.08 -4.04 13.19
C GLY A 103 -0.96 -3.14 13.84
N VAL A 104 -0.74 -1.81 13.90
CA VAL A 104 -1.79 -0.86 14.29
C VAL A 104 -2.90 -0.89 13.25
N THR A 105 -4.15 -1.11 13.71
CA THR A 105 -5.31 -1.30 12.82
C THR A 105 -5.94 0.02 12.37
N GLU A 106 -5.81 1.08 13.15
CA GLU A 106 -6.37 2.38 12.82
C GLU A 106 -5.46 3.50 13.31
N ILE A 107 -5.25 4.54 12.49
CA ILE A 107 -4.46 5.72 12.85
C ILE A 107 -5.30 6.97 12.61
N THR A 108 -5.54 7.75 13.67
CA THR A 108 -6.23 9.04 13.59
C THR A 108 -5.26 10.20 13.83
N PRO A 109 -4.96 11.01 12.81
CA PRO A 109 -4.21 12.25 12.98
C PRO A 109 -5.02 13.28 13.77
N LEU A 110 -4.44 13.83 14.85
CA LEU A 110 -5.10 14.76 15.74
C LEU A 110 -4.53 16.18 15.58
N PHE A 111 -5.41 17.17 15.52
CA PHE A 111 -5.04 18.57 15.69
C PHE A 111 -5.06 18.89 17.18
N THR A 112 -3.91 19.22 17.72
CA THR A 112 -3.77 19.62 19.13
C THR A 112 -3.42 21.12 19.21
N ASP A 113 -3.66 21.77 20.35
CA ASP A 113 -3.47 23.22 20.53
C ASP A 113 -2.04 23.71 20.21
N ARG A 114 -1.05 22.86 20.35
CA ARG A 114 0.36 23.17 20.11
C ARG A 114 0.90 22.64 18.78
N VAL A 115 0.03 22.21 17.87
CA VAL A 115 0.46 21.80 16.52
C VAL A 115 0.88 23.03 15.73
N GLY A 116 2.17 23.13 15.47
CA GLY A 116 2.73 24.22 14.66
C GLY A 116 2.41 24.12 13.16
N VAL A 117 1.36 23.38 12.76
CA VAL A 117 0.98 23.15 11.36
C VAL A 117 -0.45 23.64 11.16
N LYS A 118 -0.60 24.86 10.65
CA LYS A 118 -1.90 25.33 10.15
C LYS A 118 -2.11 24.78 8.73
N LEU A 119 -2.94 23.78 8.58
CA LEU A 119 -3.29 23.21 7.26
C LEU A 119 -4.63 23.76 6.80
N GLY A 120 -4.65 24.44 5.66
CA GLY A 120 -5.90 24.70 4.93
C GLY A 120 -6.49 23.39 4.39
N LYS A 121 -7.81 23.36 4.10
CA LYS A 121 -8.55 22.13 3.70
C LYS A 121 -7.86 21.33 2.60
N ASN A 122 -7.38 21.98 1.54
CA ASN A 122 -6.72 21.29 0.41
C ASN A 122 -5.38 20.64 0.81
N LYS A 123 -4.61 21.33 1.68
CA LYS A 123 -3.34 20.78 2.19
C LYS A 123 -3.56 19.57 3.11
N LEU A 124 -4.65 19.59 3.88
CA LEU A 124 -5.02 18.47 4.74
C LEU A 124 -5.36 17.24 3.91
N GLN A 125 -6.17 17.39 2.85
CA GLN A 125 -6.55 16.28 2.00
C GLN A 125 -5.35 15.65 1.29
N ASN A 126 -4.45 16.46 0.75
CA ASN A 126 -3.21 15.95 0.15
C ASN A 126 -2.33 15.21 1.16
N ARG A 127 -2.30 15.68 2.41
CA ARG A 127 -1.55 15.02 3.47
C ARG A 127 -2.15 13.68 3.88
N LEU A 128 -3.47 13.57 3.95
CA LEU A 128 -4.15 12.29 4.21
C LEU A 128 -3.89 11.28 3.10
N LEU A 129 -3.96 11.70 1.84
CA LEU A 129 -3.61 10.85 0.70
C LEU A 129 -2.13 10.40 0.74
N HIS A 130 -1.22 11.26 1.19
CA HIS A 130 0.17 10.89 1.38
C HIS A 130 0.32 9.85 2.51
N CYS A 131 -0.34 10.07 3.66
CA CYS A 131 -0.35 9.11 4.76
C CYS A 131 -0.88 7.73 4.34
N GLU A 132 -1.97 7.69 3.55
CA GLU A 132 -2.51 6.44 3.00
C GLU A 132 -1.45 5.70 2.14
N LYS A 133 -0.71 6.42 1.31
CA LYS A 133 0.37 5.83 0.51
C LYS A 133 1.50 5.27 1.37
N VAL A 134 1.84 5.94 2.47
CA VAL A 134 2.85 5.46 3.41
C VAL A 134 2.38 4.17 4.09
N CYS A 135 1.10 4.10 4.54
CA CYS A 135 0.51 2.86 5.07
C CYS A 135 0.63 1.71 4.07
N ILE A 136 0.17 1.93 2.83
CA ILE A 136 0.21 0.92 1.76
C ILE A 136 1.65 0.43 1.50
N SER A 137 2.62 1.34 1.54
CA SER A 137 4.03 0.99 1.32
C SER A 137 4.65 0.23 2.48
N ALA A 138 4.07 0.33 3.68
CA ALA A 138 4.52 -0.33 4.89
C ALA A 138 3.91 -1.75 5.07
N CYS A 139 2.81 -2.05 4.36
CA CYS A 139 2.23 -3.39 4.29
C CYS A 139 3.03 -4.29 3.36
#